data_b3e42476cf4d8e2aa4be9e5215c0c5e6
#
_entry.id   b3e42476cf4d8e2aa4be9e5215c0c5e6
#
_cell.length_a   1.000
_cell.length_b   1.000
_cell.length_c   1.000
_cell.angle_alpha   90.00
_cell.angle_beta   90.00
_cell.angle_gamma   90.00
#
_symmetry.space_group_name_H-M   'P 1'
#
loop_
_entity.id
_entity.type
_entity.pdbx_description
1 polymer ?
#
loop_
_entity_poly.entity_id
_entity_poly.type
_entity_poly.pdbx_seq_one_letter_code
_entity_poly.pdbx_strand_id
1 'polypeptide(L)'
;MGVLGKDLLDFHRPRTNTKVEFGASGYWVESNPAMQPYGAVLTEILNLDAAPFQELLDQYRKTVAEKDAEQAARAFQAVTNGFASLPLYRLYWDDVRLFASMDVSELFVGEAQEAFCEYAVQDDTLPRFMQEQLDAIRLIQERYGWFLDGIFAGKPFEKKKGQRKTSLAQQIEKKGLEPFVSGVSLGADSKVDAPKVNAQFCIRGTGREAEVVEKMYFDRLLDFVYVEFMKGLQRGFIPKRCANCGRWFLQTPGATFAYCAGPAPEDPSKTCREIGAASSFKDKVANNEVWQVQQRAYKKYYARTMREDMTKAEFEAWTRDAEQKRDAALEPYARAESEEERQRIAQEVAEALNEA
;
A
#
# COMPACT_ATOMS: atom_id res chain seq x y z
N MET A 1 36.85 -28.00 -0.34
CA MET A 1 35.86 -27.04 0.19
C MET A 1 35.72 -27.31 1.68
N GLY A 2 36.06 -26.37 2.53
CA GLY A 2 35.82 -26.52 3.95
C GLY A 2 34.32 -26.54 4.25
N VAL A 3 33.94 -27.27 5.30
CA VAL A 3 32.53 -27.41 5.78
C VAL A 3 31.84 -26.04 5.88
N LEU A 4 32.52 -24.98 6.26
CA LEU A 4 32.04 -23.62 6.38
C LEU A 4 31.43 -23.04 5.08
N GLY A 5 32.03 -23.25 3.90
CA GLY A 5 31.53 -22.67 2.66
C GLY A 5 30.20 -23.29 2.17
N LYS A 6 30.06 -24.62 2.39
CA LYS A 6 28.83 -25.32 2.03
C LYS A 6 27.70 -25.00 3.00
N ASP A 7 28.00 -24.96 4.28
CA ASP A 7 27.02 -24.61 5.33
C ASP A 7 26.52 -23.16 5.17
N LEU A 8 27.40 -22.24 4.72
CA LEU A 8 27.05 -20.84 4.45
C LEU A 8 26.06 -20.71 3.28
N LEU A 9 26.29 -21.48 2.21
CA LEU A 9 25.41 -21.47 1.02
C LEU A 9 24.11 -22.22 1.30
N ASP A 10 24.10 -23.28 2.10
CA ASP A 10 22.92 -23.98 2.55
C ASP A 10 22.10 -23.15 3.53
N PHE A 11 22.71 -22.29 4.35
CA PHE A 11 22.05 -21.35 5.25
C PHE A 11 21.27 -20.27 4.48
N HIS A 12 21.75 -19.89 3.28
CA HIS A 12 21.10 -18.90 2.41
C HIS A 12 20.11 -19.52 1.43
N ARG A 13 19.84 -20.82 1.50
CA ARG A 13 18.73 -21.39 0.73
C ARG A 13 17.43 -20.74 1.17
N PRO A 14 16.72 -20.10 0.21
CA PRO A 14 15.46 -19.48 0.51
C PRO A 14 14.54 -20.53 1.13
N ARG A 15 13.98 -20.24 2.29
CA ARG A 15 12.96 -21.11 2.85
C ARG A 15 11.76 -21.07 1.94
N THR A 16 11.51 -22.17 1.25
CA THR A 16 10.20 -22.51 0.73
C THR A 16 9.36 -22.91 1.95
N ASN A 17 8.23 -22.37 2.20
CA ASN A 17 7.35 -22.70 3.33
C ASN A 17 7.30 -21.64 4.43
N THR A 18 7.04 -20.40 4.01
CA THR A 18 6.84 -19.27 4.93
C THR A 18 5.56 -19.46 5.75
N LYS A 19 5.72 -19.53 7.07
CA LYS A 19 4.60 -19.64 8.01
C LYS A 19 3.98 -18.26 8.26
N VAL A 20 2.66 -18.15 8.10
CA VAL A 20 1.89 -16.95 8.38
C VAL A 20 0.67 -17.29 9.24
N GLU A 21 0.43 -16.51 10.28
CA GLU A 21 -0.74 -16.63 11.16
C GLU A 21 -1.68 -15.45 10.92
N PHE A 22 -2.89 -15.74 10.43
CA PHE A 22 -3.90 -14.75 10.09
C PHE A 22 -4.95 -14.62 11.19
N GLY A 23 -5.02 -13.46 11.84
CA GLY A 23 -5.99 -13.12 12.87
C GLY A 23 -7.15 -12.27 12.37
N ALA A 24 -7.91 -11.71 13.29
CA ALA A 24 -9.07 -10.89 12.96
C ALA A 24 -8.69 -9.56 12.28
N SER A 25 -7.66 -8.88 12.75
CA SER A 25 -7.29 -7.50 12.34
C SER A 25 -6.00 -7.42 11.52
N GLY A 26 -5.23 -8.50 11.43
CA GLY A 26 -3.95 -8.53 10.73
C GLY A 26 -3.34 -9.93 10.74
N TYR A 27 -2.06 -10.00 10.42
CA TYR A 27 -1.33 -11.27 10.36
C TYR A 27 0.09 -11.12 10.91
N TRP A 28 0.70 -12.25 11.23
CA TRP A 28 2.09 -12.36 11.70
C TRP A 28 2.84 -13.33 10.79
N VAL A 29 4.08 -12.97 10.45
CA VAL A 29 4.96 -13.78 9.60
C VAL A 29 6.03 -14.45 10.47
N GLU A 30 6.14 -15.75 10.40
CA GLU A 30 7.12 -16.56 11.16
C GLU A 30 7.10 -16.24 12.66
N SER A 31 8.26 -16.00 13.24
CA SER A 31 8.44 -15.62 14.65
C SER A 31 8.37 -14.11 14.89
N ASN A 32 8.09 -13.30 13.85
CA ASN A 32 8.02 -11.85 13.99
C ASN A 32 6.86 -11.47 14.92
N PRO A 33 7.10 -10.77 16.03
CA PRO A 33 6.05 -10.37 16.96
C PRO A 33 5.17 -9.24 16.43
N ALA A 34 5.63 -8.49 15.41
CA ALA A 34 4.91 -7.35 14.87
C ALA A 34 3.78 -7.79 13.95
N MET A 35 2.55 -7.46 14.33
CA MET A 35 1.37 -7.67 13.49
C MET A 35 1.44 -6.75 12.25
N GLN A 36 1.17 -7.32 11.09
CA GLN A 36 1.05 -6.60 9.83
C GLN A 36 -0.43 -6.40 9.49
N PRO A 37 -0.86 -5.22 9.02
CA PRO A 37 -2.20 -5.04 8.49
C PRO A 37 -2.36 -5.78 7.16
N TYR A 38 -3.55 -6.28 6.88
CA TYR A 38 -3.85 -6.92 5.60
C TYR A 38 -3.59 -5.98 4.42
N GLY A 39 -2.93 -6.48 3.37
CA GLY A 39 -2.58 -5.70 2.19
C GLY A 39 -1.31 -4.86 2.34
N ALA A 40 -0.58 -4.95 3.45
CA ALA A 40 0.65 -4.21 3.67
C ALA A 40 1.74 -4.62 2.67
N VAL A 41 2.01 -5.91 2.57
CA VAL A 41 3.04 -6.44 1.64
C VAL A 41 2.66 -6.16 0.20
N LEU A 42 1.40 -6.37 -0.18
CA LEU A 42 0.94 -6.01 -1.53
C LEU A 42 1.14 -4.51 -1.83
N THR A 43 0.77 -3.63 -0.89
CA THR A 43 0.93 -2.18 -1.08
C THR A 43 2.40 -1.78 -1.28
N GLU A 44 3.31 -2.42 -0.57
CA GLU A 44 4.75 -2.20 -0.74
C GLU A 44 5.25 -2.70 -2.08
N ILE A 45 4.86 -3.92 -2.49
CA ILE A 45 5.21 -4.49 -3.80
C ILE A 45 4.72 -3.57 -4.93
N LEU A 46 3.51 -3.06 -4.84
CA LEU A 46 2.95 -2.15 -5.85
C LEU A 46 3.74 -0.83 -6.01
N ASN A 47 4.49 -0.42 -5.00
CA ASN A 47 5.36 0.77 -5.03
C ASN A 47 6.84 0.45 -5.27
N LEU A 48 7.21 -0.82 -5.30
CA LEU A 48 8.60 -1.24 -5.39
C LEU A 48 9.14 -0.98 -6.80
N ASP A 49 10.33 -0.37 -6.88
CA ASP A 49 11.14 -0.40 -8.09
C ASP A 49 11.97 -1.70 -8.08
N ALA A 50 11.73 -2.58 -9.02
CA ALA A 50 12.44 -3.85 -9.13
C ALA A 50 13.77 -3.73 -9.90
N ALA A 51 14.03 -2.60 -10.58
CA ALA A 51 15.23 -2.45 -11.41
C ALA A 51 16.55 -2.54 -10.61
N PRO A 52 16.70 -1.86 -9.45
CA PRO A 52 17.93 -1.98 -8.66
C PRO A 52 18.25 -3.41 -8.22
N PHE A 53 17.24 -4.21 -7.92
CA PHE A 53 17.43 -5.61 -7.51
C PHE A 53 17.84 -6.48 -8.70
N GLN A 54 17.31 -6.21 -9.88
CA GLN A 54 17.74 -6.88 -11.11
C GLN A 54 19.20 -6.55 -11.43
N GLU A 55 19.59 -5.29 -11.30
CA GLU A 55 20.97 -4.86 -11.51
C GLU A 55 21.95 -5.57 -10.56
N LEU A 56 21.61 -5.69 -9.28
CA LEU A 56 22.42 -6.47 -8.32
C LEU A 56 22.57 -7.92 -8.74
N LEU A 57 21.48 -8.56 -9.17
CA LEU A 57 21.51 -9.95 -9.61
C LEU A 57 22.33 -10.13 -10.89
N ASP A 58 22.20 -9.23 -11.84
CA ASP A 58 22.94 -9.26 -13.10
C ASP A 58 24.45 -9.01 -12.86
N GLN A 59 24.78 -8.10 -11.94
CA GLN A 59 26.17 -7.88 -11.51
C GLN A 59 26.77 -9.14 -10.87
N TYR A 60 26.02 -9.82 -10.01
CA TYR A 60 26.46 -11.09 -9.42
C TYR A 60 26.74 -12.14 -10.49
N ARG A 61 25.80 -12.36 -11.41
CA ARG A 61 25.95 -13.31 -12.52
C ARG A 61 27.18 -13.00 -13.38
N LYS A 62 27.44 -11.72 -13.64
CA LYS A 62 28.58 -11.26 -14.42
C LYS A 62 29.92 -11.59 -13.70
N THR A 63 30.06 -11.22 -12.43
CA THR A 63 31.29 -11.45 -11.68
C THR A 63 31.61 -12.93 -11.49
N VAL A 64 30.56 -13.76 -11.32
CA VAL A 64 30.72 -15.24 -11.28
C VAL A 64 31.22 -15.77 -12.65
N ALA A 65 30.62 -15.26 -13.77
CA ALA A 65 31.05 -15.70 -15.11
C ALA A 65 32.48 -15.26 -15.46
N GLU A 66 32.92 -14.10 -14.98
CA GLU A 66 34.26 -13.57 -15.14
C GLU A 66 35.27 -14.26 -14.19
N LYS A 67 34.81 -15.10 -13.26
CA LYS A 67 35.60 -15.79 -12.25
C LYS A 67 36.41 -14.85 -11.35
N ASP A 68 35.94 -13.65 -11.15
CA ASP A 68 36.49 -12.70 -10.18
C ASP A 68 35.94 -13.03 -8.79
N ALA A 69 36.67 -13.83 -8.03
CA ALA A 69 36.21 -14.37 -6.76
C ALA A 69 35.89 -13.29 -5.72
N GLU A 70 36.73 -12.27 -5.64
CA GLU A 70 36.51 -11.16 -4.69
C GLU A 70 35.27 -10.35 -5.04
N GLN A 71 35.09 -9.96 -6.32
CA GLN A 71 33.94 -9.23 -6.75
C GLN A 71 32.68 -10.08 -6.70
N ALA A 72 32.75 -11.37 -7.00
CA ALA A 72 31.61 -12.28 -6.87
C ALA A 72 31.12 -12.40 -5.42
N ALA A 73 32.02 -12.49 -4.45
CA ALA A 73 31.68 -12.54 -3.03
C ALA A 73 31.00 -11.22 -2.57
N ARG A 74 31.53 -10.07 -2.97
CA ARG A 74 30.93 -8.77 -2.69
C ARG A 74 29.55 -8.61 -3.35
N ALA A 75 29.42 -9.02 -4.59
CA ALA A 75 28.17 -9.00 -5.32
C ALA A 75 27.12 -9.94 -4.71
N PHE A 76 27.54 -11.13 -4.25
CA PHE A 76 26.69 -12.06 -3.50
C PHE A 76 26.11 -11.41 -2.24
N GLN A 77 26.96 -10.75 -1.45
CA GLN A 77 26.51 -10.02 -0.26
C GLN A 77 25.54 -8.92 -0.60
N ALA A 78 25.83 -8.12 -1.64
CA ALA A 78 24.93 -7.03 -2.07
C ALA A 78 23.56 -7.55 -2.52
N VAL A 79 23.54 -8.64 -3.29
CA VAL A 79 22.32 -9.33 -3.72
C VAL A 79 21.54 -9.84 -2.52
N THR A 80 22.19 -10.56 -1.60
CA THR A 80 21.55 -11.14 -0.40
C THR A 80 20.93 -10.03 0.48
N ASN A 81 21.67 -8.95 0.70
CA ASN A 81 21.19 -7.80 1.47
C ASN A 81 20.01 -7.10 0.78
N GLY A 82 20.09 -6.93 -0.53
CA GLY A 82 19.01 -6.39 -1.33
C GLY A 82 17.73 -7.21 -1.17
N PHE A 83 17.83 -8.53 -1.37
CA PHE A 83 16.67 -9.41 -1.25
C PHE A 83 16.11 -9.50 0.17
N ALA A 84 16.97 -9.46 1.21
CA ALA A 84 16.51 -9.39 2.60
C ALA A 84 15.66 -8.14 2.90
N SER A 85 15.82 -7.08 2.11
CA SER A 85 15.02 -5.85 2.24
C SER A 85 13.67 -5.91 1.53
N LEU A 86 13.43 -6.88 0.65
CA LEU A 86 12.17 -7.00 -0.09
C LEU A 86 10.97 -7.21 0.83
N PRO A 87 9.79 -6.72 0.43
CA PRO A 87 8.54 -7.00 1.14
C PRO A 87 8.37 -8.49 1.40
N LEU A 88 7.80 -8.85 2.52
CA LEU A 88 7.72 -10.20 3.09
C LEU A 88 9.06 -10.69 3.66
N TYR A 89 10.14 -10.73 2.88
CA TYR A 89 11.42 -11.30 3.33
C TYR A 89 12.00 -10.56 4.53
N ARG A 90 11.92 -9.24 4.58
CA ARG A 90 12.34 -8.46 5.74
C ARG A 90 11.56 -8.76 7.02
N LEU A 91 10.39 -9.42 6.92
CA LEU A 91 9.54 -9.73 8.08
C LEU A 91 9.97 -11.01 8.81
N TYR A 92 10.67 -11.92 8.14
CA TYR A 92 11.09 -13.18 8.74
C TYR A 92 12.58 -13.49 8.61
N TRP A 93 13.33 -12.59 7.98
CA TRP A 93 14.76 -12.76 7.77
C TRP A 93 15.61 -12.01 8.80
N ASP A 94 15.16 -11.95 10.06
CA ASP A 94 15.96 -11.34 11.12
C ASP A 94 17.33 -12.06 11.30
N ASP A 95 17.38 -13.37 11.10
CA ASP A 95 18.63 -14.13 11.12
C ASP A 95 19.57 -13.74 9.97
N VAL A 96 19.04 -13.33 8.83
CA VAL A 96 19.81 -12.86 7.66
C VAL A 96 20.34 -11.46 7.84
N ARG A 97 19.68 -10.60 8.64
CA ARG A 97 20.24 -9.29 9.02
C ARG A 97 21.52 -9.43 9.82
N LEU A 98 21.63 -10.45 10.65
CA LEU A 98 22.89 -10.76 11.34
C LEU A 98 23.99 -11.07 10.32
N PHE A 99 23.66 -11.81 9.26
CA PHE A 99 24.58 -12.13 8.16
C PHE A 99 24.89 -10.93 7.27
N ALA A 100 23.89 -10.06 7.03
CA ALA A 100 24.05 -8.82 6.29
C ALA A 100 25.01 -7.84 6.97
N SER A 101 25.18 -7.94 8.29
CA SER A 101 26.15 -7.13 9.05
C SER A 101 27.57 -7.69 9.03
N MET A 102 27.79 -8.92 8.54
CA MET A 102 29.14 -9.54 8.43
C MET A 102 29.72 -9.20 7.06
N ASP A 103 30.97 -8.77 7.04
CA ASP A 103 31.70 -8.61 5.77
C ASP A 103 32.06 -9.98 5.21
N VAL A 104 31.26 -10.44 4.24
CA VAL A 104 31.44 -11.75 3.60
C VAL A 104 32.79 -11.82 2.88
N SER A 105 33.36 -10.68 2.46
CA SER A 105 34.69 -10.65 1.84
C SER A 105 35.80 -11.09 2.80
N GLU A 106 35.63 -10.90 4.11
CA GLU A 106 36.56 -11.40 5.13
C GLU A 106 36.42 -12.91 5.38
N LEU A 107 35.27 -13.51 5.06
CA LEU A 107 35.01 -14.94 5.20
C LEU A 107 35.54 -15.76 4.03
N PHE A 108 35.69 -15.14 2.86
CA PHE A 108 36.18 -15.77 1.64
C PHE A 108 37.55 -15.19 1.28
N VAL A 109 38.64 -15.68 1.89
CA VAL A 109 40.02 -15.25 1.63
C VAL A 109 40.83 -16.41 1.02
N GLY A 110 41.62 -16.14 0.00
CA GLY A 110 42.50 -17.13 -0.64
C GLY A 110 41.74 -18.28 -1.30
N GLU A 111 42.13 -19.52 -1.01
CA GLU A 111 41.55 -20.73 -1.60
C GLU A 111 40.02 -20.83 -1.42
N ALA A 112 39.47 -20.21 -0.38
CA ALA A 112 38.02 -20.18 -0.15
C ALA A 112 37.27 -19.30 -1.16
N GLN A 113 37.88 -18.24 -1.69
CA GLN A 113 37.31 -17.40 -2.74
C GLN A 113 37.24 -18.13 -4.08
N GLU A 114 38.34 -18.84 -4.45
CA GLU A 114 38.36 -19.62 -5.69
C GLU A 114 37.29 -20.73 -5.66
N ALA A 115 37.21 -21.45 -4.52
CA ALA A 115 36.23 -22.49 -4.31
C ALA A 115 34.76 -21.92 -4.34
N PHE A 116 34.54 -20.72 -3.87
CA PHE A 116 33.23 -20.06 -3.96
C PHE A 116 32.83 -19.81 -5.41
N CYS A 117 33.74 -19.28 -6.25
CA CYS A 117 33.41 -19.05 -7.66
C CYS A 117 33.12 -20.34 -8.42
N GLU A 118 33.94 -21.39 -8.18
CA GLU A 118 33.68 -22.70 -8.80
C GLU A 118 32.33 -23.28 -8.42
N TYR A 119 31.96 -23.15 -7.15
CA TYR A 119 30.65 -23.58 -6.66
C TYR A 119 29.52 -22.74 -7.26
N ALA A 120 29.68 -21.42 -7.24
CA ALA A 120 28.66 -20.48 -7.73
C ALA A 120 28.39 -20.61 -9.24
N VAL A 121 29.38 -21.06 -10.02
CA VAL A 121 29.17 -21.39 -11.45
C VAL A 121 28.35 -22.67 -11.62
N GLN A 122 28.49 -23.63 -10.68
CA GLN A 122 27.80 -24.93 -10.76
C GLN A 122 26.39 -24.90 -10.15
N ASP A 123 26.15 -24.05 -9.15
CA ASP A 123 24.89 -23.93 -8.44
C ASP A 123 24.17 -22.61 -8.78
N ASP A 124 23.18 -22.68 -9.68
CA ASP A 124 22.33 -21.56 -10.08
C ASP A 124 21.08 -21.40 -9.18
N THR A 125 20.97 -22.19 -8.09
CA THR A 125 19.77 -22.25 -7.25
C THR A 125 19.39 -20.89 -6.69
N LEU A 126 20.34 -20.15 -6.11
CA LEU A 126 20.08 -18.82 -5.55
C LEU A 126 19.76 -17.78 -6.62
N PRO A 127 20.55 -17.59 -7.68
CA PRO A 127 20.22 -16.65 -8.75
C PRO A 127 18.87 -16.93 -9.41
N ARG A 128 18.53 -18.20 -9.61
CA ARG A 128 17.25 -18.62 -10.17
C ARG A 128 16.08 -18.24 -9.24
N PHE A 129 16.21 -18.58 -7.96
CA PHE A 129 15.20 -18.20 -6.96
C PHE A 129 14.98 -16.70 -6.92
N MET A 130 16.05 -15.91 -6.90
CA MET A 130 15.97 -14.45 -6.89
C MET A 130 15.29 -13.91 -8.15
N GLN A 131 15.59 -14.48 -9.31
CA GLN A 131 14.90 -14.12 -10.55
C GLN A 131 13.40 -14.44 -10.48
N GLU A 132 13.04 -15.62 -9.97
CA GLU A 132 11.64 -16.01 -9.78
C GLU A 132 10.89 -15.03 -8.85
N GLN A 133 11.57 -14.50 -7.81
CA GLN A 133 10.96 -13.49 -6.94
C GLN A 133 10.75 -12.15 -7.68
N LEU A 134 11.71 -11.69 -8.48
CA LEU A 134 11.57 -10.46 -9.27
C LEU A 134 10.47 -10.60 -10.32
N ASP A 135 10.38 -11.75 -10.95
CA ASP A 135 9.32 -12.03 -11.93
C ASP A 135 7.94 -12.10 -11.27
N ALA A 136 7.87 -12.70 -10.06
CA ALA A 136 6.65 -12.70 -9.26
C ALA A 136 6.24 -11.27 -8.84
N ILE A 137 7.18 -10.43 -8.42
CA ILE A 137 6.94 -9.01 -8.09
C ILE A 137 6.37 -8.26 -9.28
N ARG A 138 6.99 -8.37 -10.46
CA ARG A 138 6.49 -7.73 -11.71
C ARG A 138 5.09 -8.19 -12.07
N LEU A 139 4.84 -9.49 -11.96
CA LEU A 139 3.53 -10.09 -12.22
C LEU A 139 2.47 -9.60 -11.24
N ILE A 140 2.81 -9.47 -9.95
CA ILE A 140 1.94 -8.88 -8.92
C ILE A 140 1.63 -7.43 -9.27
N GLN A 141 2.64 -6.62 -9.58
CA GLN A 141 2.45 -5.22 -9.95
C GLN A 141 1.51 -5.05 -11.13
N GLU A 142 1.69 -5.83 -12.19
CA GLU A 142 0.85 -5.78 -13.38
C GLU A 142 -0.60 -6.18 -13.06
N ARG A 143 -0.81 -7.35 -12.46
CA ARG A 143 -2.15 -7.93 -12.25
C ARG A 143 -2.95 -7.21 -11.20
N TYR A 144 -2.34 -6.95 -10.03
CA TYR A 144 -3.05 -6.28 -8.95
C TYR A 144 -3.22 -4.79 -9.25
N GLY A 145 -2.25 -4.16 -9.92
CA GLY A 145 -2.40 -2.80 -10.43
C GLY A 145 -3.59 -2.68 -11.37
N TRP A 146 -3.68 -3.57 -12.37
CA TRP A 146 -4.82 -3.62 -13.28
C TRP A 146 -6.16 -3.83 -12.56
N PHE A 147 -6.24 -4.81 -11.64
CA PHE A 147 -7.46 -5.11 -10.90
C PHE A 147 -7.90 -3.92 -10.04
N LEU A 148 -6.98 -3.35 -9.26
CA LEU A 148 -7.26 -2.24 -8.35
C LEU A 148 -7.61 -0.96 -9.11
N ASP A 149 -6.90 -0.63 -10.18
CA ASP A 149 -7.24 0.49 -11.04
C ASP A 149 -8.60 0.25 -11.72
N GLY A 150 -8.90 -0.98 -12.13
CA GLY A 150 -10.19 -1.36 -12.69
C GLY A 150 -11.36 -1.18 -11.71
N ILE A 151 -11.20 -1.60 -10.44
CA ILE A 151 -12.23 -1.47 -9.40
C ILE A 151 -12.43 -0.01 -8.99
N PHE A 152 -11.33 0.72 -8.79
CA PHE A 152 -11.34 2.07 -8.21
C PHE A 152 -11.13 3.19 -9.23
N ALA A 153 -10.99 2.86 -10.54
CA ALA A 153 -10.99 3.85 -11.61
C ALA A 153 -12.36 4.52 -11.69
N GLY A 154 -12.38 5.81 -11.43
CA GLY A 154 -13.57 6.65 -11.42
C GLY A 154 -13.56 7.60 -10.24
N LYS A 155 -14.41 8.63 -10.28
CA LYS A 155 -14.53 9.62 -9.20
C LYS A 155 -14.68 8.92 -7.84
N PRO A 156 -14.04 9.44 -6.78
CA PRO A 156 -14.26 8.94 -5.42
C PRO A 156 -15.77 8.84 -5.21
N PHE A 157 -16.21 7.78 -4.56
CA PHE A 157 -17.62 7.49 -4.29
C PHE A 157 -18.31 8.73 -3.72
N GLU A 158 -18.94 9.52 -4.56
CA GLU A 158 -19.91 10.51 -4.11
C GLU A 158 -21.07 9.71 -3.49
N LYS A 159 -21.16 9.79 -2.18
CA LYS A 159 -22.30 9.26 -1.43
C LYS A 159 -23.55 10.03 -1.86
N LYS A 160 -24.26 9.58 -2.85
CA LYS A 160 -25.64 10.04 -3.05
C LYS A 160 -26.44 9.56 -1.83
N LYS A 161 -26.92 10.51 -1.03
CA LYS A 161 -27.79 10.25 0.13
C LYS A 161 -28.96 9.38 -0.35
N GLY A 162 -29.14 8.17 0.21
CA GLY A 162 -30.23 7.26 -0.12
C GLY A 162 -29.93 6.11 -1.08
N GLN A 163 -28.78 6.06 -1.76
CA GLN A 163 -28.41 4.88 -2.54
C GLN A 163 -27.79 3.79 -1.64
N ARG A 164 -28.32 2.56 -1.74
CA ARG A 164 -27.70 1.37 -1.16
C ARG A 164 -26.27 1.28 -1.68
N LYS A 165 -25.29 1.15 -0.77
CA LYS A 165 -23.90 0.91 -1.17
C LYS A 165 -23.86 -0.34 -2.04
N THR A 166 -23.39 -0.21 -3.28
CA THR A 166 -23.07 -1.36 -4.12
C THR A 166 -21.98 -2.16 -3.40
N SER A 167 -22.20 -3.44 -3.18
CA SER A 167 -21.20 -4.29 -2.54
C SER A 167 -19.95 -4.40 -3.42
N LEU A 168 -18.80 -4.72 -2.83
CA LEU A 168 -17.58 -4.96 -3.60
C LEU A 168 -17.79 -6.06 -4.64
N ALA A 169 -18.49 -7.15 -4.29
CA ALA A 169 -18.83 -8.22 -5.20
C ALA A 169 -19.64 -7.73 -6.43
N GLN A 170 -20.66 -6.90 -6.22
CA GLN A 170 -21.43 -6.31 -7.31
C GLN A 170 -20.60 -5.38 -8.21
N GLN A 171 -19.59 -4.71 -7.65
CA GLN A 171 -18.67 -3.88 -8.44
C GLN A 171 -17.73 -4.73 -9.28
N ILE A 172 -17.21 -5.81 -8.73
CA ILE A 172 -16.38 -6.81 -9.42
C ILE A 172 -17.16 -7.37 -10.61
N GLU A 173 -18.39 -7.87 -10.37
CA GLU A 173 -19.29 -8.40 -11.37
C GLU A 173 -19.57 -7.37 -12.49
N LYS A 174 -20.06 -6.18 -12.10
CA LYS A 174 -20.39 -5.12 -13.06
C LYS A 174 -19.22 -4.71 -13.97
N LYS A 175 -17.99 -4.86 -13.50
CA LYS A 175 -16.77 -4.50 -14.25
C LYS A 175 -16.10 -5.68 -14.94
N GLY A 176 -16.67 -6.88 -14.84
CA GLY A 176 -16.14 -8.09 -15.46
C GLY A 176 -14.77 -8.52 -14.89
N LEU A 177 -14.58 -8.30 -13.59
CA LEU A 177 -13.31 -8.57 -12.90
C LEU A 177 -13.32 -9.88 -12.10
N GLU A 178 -14.39 -10.69 -12.21
CA GLU A 178 -14.53 -11.99 -11.56
C GLU A 178 -13.36 -12.95 -11.87
N PRO A 179 -12.78 -12.96 -13.08
CA PRO A 179 -11.69 -13.87 -13.40
C PRO A 179 -10.48 -13.67 -12.48
N PHE A 180 -10.21 -12.43 -12.02
CA PHE A 180 -9.15 -12.17 -11.05
C PHE A 180 -9.44 -12.83 -9.70
N VAL A 181 -10.67 -12.70 -9.21
CA VAL A 181 -11.09 -13.22 -7.88
C VAL A 181 -11.18 -14.73 -7.87
N SER A 182 -11.63 -15.32 -8.96
CA SER A 182 -11.75 -16.79 -9.10
C SER A 182 -10.41 -17.48 -9.38
N GLY A 183 -9.31 -16.73 -9.53
CA GLY A 183 -8.01 -17.29 -9.87
C GLY A 183 -7.90 -17.77 -11.33
N VAL A 184 -8.87 -17.42 -12.17
CA VAL A 184 -8.80 -17.72 -13.61
C VAL A 184 -7.89 -16.70 -14.31
N SER A 185 -7.14 -17.18 -15.26
CA SER A 185 -6.16 -16.44 -16.05
C SER A 185 -6.68 -15.13 -16.65
N LEU A 186 -5.93 -14.06 -16.46
CA LEU A 186 -6.10 -12.78 -17.14
C LEU A 186 -5.08 -12.69 -18.29
N GLY A 187 -5.43 -13.23 -19.43
CA GLY A 187 -4.61 -13.20 -20.64
C GLY A 187 -4.40 -14.59 -21.25
N ALA A 188 -4.15 -14.65 -22.56
CA ALA A 188 -4.16 -15.88 -23.34
C ALA A 188 -3.16 -16.96 -22.90
N ASP A 189 -2.13 -16.60 -22.10
CA ASP A 189 -1.02 -17.51 -21.79
C ASP A 189 -0.72 -17.69 -20.30
N SER A 190 -1.44 -17.05 -19.38
CA SER A 190 -1.11 -17.12 -17.96
C SER A 190 -2.19 -17.82 -17.14
N LYS A 191 -2.05 -19.13 -16.96
CA LYS A 191 -2.77 -19.86 -15.93
C LYS A 191 -2.30 -19.39 -14.57
N VAL A 192 -3.12 -18.62 -13.85
CA VAL A 192 -2.92 -18.47 -12.40
C VAL A 192 -3.48 -19.73 -11.78
N ASP A 193 -2.61 -20.63 -11.38
CA ASP A 193 -3.03 -21.74 -10.56
C ASP A 193 -3.67 -21.17 -9.28
N ALA A 194 -4.77 -21.78 -8.87
CA ALA A 194 -5.35 -21.47 -7.56
C ALA A 194 -4.28 -21.67 -6.48
N PRO A 195 -4.20 -20.77 -5.48
CA PRO A 195 -3.18 -20.88 -4.45
C PRO A 195 -3.30 -22.23 -3.72
N LYS A 196 -2.19 -22.95 -3.64
CA LYS A 196 -2.12 -24.19 -2.86
C LYS A 196 -1.65 -23.84 -1.46
N VAL A 197 -2.56 -23.88 -0.51
CA VAL A 197 -2.30 -23.46 0.86
C VAL A 197 -2.70 -24.56 1.83
N ASN A 198 -1.77 -24.97 2.69
CA ASN A 198 -2.07 -25.80 3.83
C ASN A 198 -2.50 -24.92 4.99
N ALA A 199 -3.75 -25.05 5.42
CA ALA A 199 -4.31 -24.25 6.51
C ALA A 199 -4.54 -25.10 7.76
N GLN A 200 -4.17 -24.55 8.91
CA GLN A 200 -4.42 -25.10 10.24
C GLN A 200 -4.96 -23.98 11.12
N PHE A 201 -5.64 -24.32 12.20
CA PHE A 201 -6.02 -23.35 13.23
C PHE A 201 -5.15 -23.55 14.46
N CYS A 202 -4.73 -22.45 15.07
CA CYS A 202 -4.02 -22.46 16.35
C CYS A 202 -4.47 -21.30 17.23
N ILE A 203 -4.07 -21.33 18.49
CA ILE A 203 -4.31 -20.23 19.42
C ILE A 203 -3.04 -19.40 19.51
N ARG A 204 -3.18 -18.10 19.29
CA ARG A 204 -2.14 -17.10 19.47
C ARG A 204 -2.46 -16.24 20.70
N GLY A 205 -1.44 -15.89 21.46
CA GLY A 205 -1.60 -15.13 22.69
C GLY A 205 -2.04 -15.99 23.89
N THR A 206 -2.27 -15.33 25.02
CA THR A 206 -2.68 -15.97 26.28
C THR A 206 -3.73 -15.13 26.99
N GLY A 207 -4.56 -15.78 27.83
CA GLY A 207 -5.56 -15.09 28.64
C GLY A 207 -6.58 -14.32 27.79
N ARG A 208 -6.75 -13.03 28.07
CA ARG A 208 -7.72 -12.17 27.36
C ARG A 208 -7.30 -11.79 25.94
N GLU A 209 -6.02 -11.96 25.63
CA GLU A 209 -5.46 -11.66 24.29
C GLU A 209 -5.39 -12.92 23.40
N ALA A 210 -5.87 -14.06 23.91
CA ALA A 210 -5.90 -15.28 23.14
C ALA A 210 -6.92 -15.20 22.01
N GLU A 211 -6.48 -15.42 20.78
CA GLU A 211 -7.34 -15.50 19.59
C GLU A 211 -7.06 -16.78 18.79
N VAL A 212 -8.09 -17.27 18.13
CA VAL A 212 -7.94 -18.35 17.14
C VAL A 212 -7.47 -17.75 15.83
N VAL A 213 -6.32 -18.18 15.35
CA VAL A 213 -5.72 -17.70 14.10
C VAL A 213 -5.62 -18.85 13.09
N GLU A 214 -5.71 -18.48 11.81
CA GLU A 214 -5.47 -19.41 10.72
C GLU A 214 -3.97 -19.43 10.40
N LYS A 215 -3.31 -20.53 10.67
CA LYS A 215 -1.91 -20.77 10.37
C LYS A 215 -1.78 -21.39 8.99
N MET A 216 -1.10 -20.71 8.09
CA MET A 216 -0.88 -21.12 6.71
C MET A 216 0.60 -21.13 6.36
N TYR A 217 0.93 -21.95 5.36
CA TYR A 217 2.30 -22.12 4.86
C TYR A 217 2.33 -21.84 3.37
N PHE A 218 3.28 -21.00 2.94
CA PHE A 218 3.40 -20.54 1.57
C PHE A 218 4.78 -20.84 0.99
N ASP A 219 4.80 -21.51 -0.15
CA ASP A 219 6.03 -21.79 -0.91
C ASP A 219 6.31 -20.68 -1.94
N ARG A 220 5.29 -19.92 -2.34
CA ARG A 220 5.41 -18.88 -3.37
C ARG A 220 4.87 -17.54 -2.87
N LEU A 221 5.58 -16.46 -3.21
CA LEU A 221 5.15 -15.10 -2.92
C LEU A 221 3.75 -14.78 -3.49
N LEU A 222 3.47 -15.28 -4.69
CA LEU A 222 2.17 -15.10 -5.35
C LEU A 222 1.00 -15.65 -4.53
N ASP A 223 1.17 -16.82 -3.92
CA ASP A 223 0.13 -17.46 -3.11
C ASP A 223 -0.12 -16.67 -1.82
N PHE A 224 0.96 -16.23 -1.17
CA PHE A 224 0.85 -15.38 0.02
C PHE A 224 0.12 -14.07 -0.27
N VAL A 225 0.55 -13.34 -1.31
CA VAL A 225 -0.04 -12.04 -1.68
C VAL A 225 -1.51 -12.19 -2.06
N TYR A 226 -1.89 -13.28 -2.75
CA TYR A 226 -3.28 -13.55 -3.07
C TYR A 226 -4.12 -13.72 -1.79
N VAL A 227 -3.68 -14.55 -0.85
CA VAL A 227 -4.42 -14.79 0.40
C VAL A 227 -4.46 -13.53 1.26
N GLU A 228 -3.34 -12.83 1.42
CA GLU A 228 -3.24 -11.55 2.14
C GLU A 228 -4.26 -10.53 1.59
N PHE A 229 -4.28 -10.37 0.27
CA PHE A 229 -5.15 -9.43 -0.41
C PHE A 229 -6.63 -9.80 -0.28
N MET A 230 -7.00 -11.07 -0.54
CA MET A 230 -8.39 -11.51 -0.45
C MET A 230 -8.95 -11.41 0.96
N LYS A 231 -8.16 -11.78 1.97
CA LYS A 231 -8.51 -11.59 3.39
C LYS A 231 -8.64 -10.10 3.75
N GLY A 232 -7.76 -9.28 3.21
CA GLY A 232 -7.80 -7.81 3.37
C GLY A 232 -9.06 -7.20 2.77
N LEU A 233 -9.40 -7.54 1.53
CA LEU A 233 -10.61 -7.06 0.85
C LEU A 233 -11.88 -7.37 1.64
N GLN A 234 -12.00 -8.60 2.15
CA GLN A 234 -13.16 -9.02 2.96
C GLN A 234 -13.30 -8.19 4.23
N ARG A 235 -12.19 -7.69 4.77
CA ARG A 235 -12.11 -6.88 6.00
C ARG A 235 -12.09 -5.37 5.74
N GLY A 236 -12.08 -4.95 4.48
CA GLY A 236 -12.09 -3.55 4.10
C GLY A 236 -10.71 -2.88 4.04
N PHE A 237 -9.63 -3.66 4.00
CA PHE A 237 -8.29 -3.18 3.69
C PHE A 237 -8.11 -3.14 2.17
N ILE A 238 -7.80 -1.98 1.63
CA ILE A 238 -7.77 -1.78 0.18
C ILE A 238 -6.55 -0.94 -0.20
N PRO A 239 -5.60 -1.48 -0.97
CA PRO A 239 -4.58 -0.66 -1.62
C PRO A 239 -5.22 0.30 -2.62
N LYS A 240 -4.87 1.59 -2.56
CA LYS A 240 -5.39 2.63 -3.45
C LYS A 240 -4.28 3.54 -3.94
N ARG A 241 -4.46 4.11 -5.13
CA ARG A 241 -3.58 5.18 -5.61
C ARG A 241 -3.91 6.51 -4.93
N CYS A 242 -2.89 7.19 -4.46
CA CYS A 242 -3.01 8.55 -3.97
C CYS A 242 -3.34 9.50 -5.13
N ALA A 243 -4.40 10.28 -4.98
CA ALA A 243 -4.82 11.23 -6.02
C ALA A 243 -3.82 12.39 -6.25
N ASN A 244 -2.86 12.60 -5.33
CA ASN A 244 -1.82 13.63 -5.46
C ASN A 244 -0.53 13.06 -6.06
N CYS A 245 0.09 12.07 -5.42
CA CYS A 245 1.42 11.58 -5.82
C CYS A 245 1.39 10.31 -6.68
N GLY A 246 0.22 9.70 -6.92
CA GLY A 246 0.08 8.47 -7.71
C GLY A 246 0.56 7.18 -7.01
N ARG A 247 1.26 7.27 -5.88
CA ARG A 247 1.76 6.10 -5.14
C ARG A 247 0.62 5.33 -4.49
N TRP A 248 0.79 4.04 -4.34
CA TRP A 248 -0.14 3.19 -3.63
C TRP A 248 -0.05 3.42 -2.12
N PHE A 249 -1.19 3.40 -1.44
CA PHE A 249 -1.29 3.42 0.00
C PHE A 249 -2.40 2.50 0.47
N LEU A 250 -2.26 1.95 1.66
CA LEU A 250 -3.26 1.05 2.24
C LEU A 250 -4.36 1.86 2.92
N GLN A 251 -5.58 1.73 2.42
CA GLN A 251 -6.76 2.22 3.11
C GLN A 251 -7.23 1.19 4.13
N THR A 252 -7.35 1.60 5.38
CA THR A 252 -7.86 0.78 6.48
C THR A 252 -9.39 0.77 6.53
N PRO A 253 -10.01 -0.22 7.20
CA PRO A 253 -11.46 -0.30 7.35
C PRO A 253 -12.06 0.98 7.94
N GLY A 254 -13.19 1.44 7.40
CA GLY A 254 -13.86 2.67 7.84
C GLY A 254 -13.27 3.98 7.31
N ALA A 255 -12.05 3.97 6.82
CA ALA A 255 -11.43 5.15 6.20
C ALA A 255 -11.90 5.35 4.75
N THR A 256 -11.96 6.61 4.30
CA THR A 256 -12.33 6.99 2.92
C THR A 256 -11.40 8.08 2.39
N PHE A 257 -10.08 7.82 2.45
CA PHE A 257 -9.11 8.80 1.99
C PHE A 257 -8.86 8.69 0.48
N ALA A 258 -8.73 9.85 -0.18
CA ALA A 258 -8.24 9.93 -1.56
C ALA A 258 -6.71 10.15 -1.64
N TYR A 259 -6.10 10.55 -0.52
CA TYR A 259 -4.70 10.96 -0.43
C TYR A 259 -3.96 10.16 0.64
N CYS A 260 -2.71 9.83 0.39
CA CYS A 260 -1.85 9.16 1.36
C CYS A 260 -1.35 10.12 2.46
N ALA A 261 -0.83 9.56 3.54
CA ALA A 261 -0.18 10.31 4.61
C ALA A 261 1.33 10.54 4.37
N GLY A 262 1.84 10.13 3.21
CA GLY A 262 3.25 10.35 2.84
C GLY A 262 3.51 11.79 2.40
N PRO A 263 4.80 12.17 2.28
CA PRO A 263 5.20 13.51 1.84
C PRO A 263 4.69 13.79 0.43
N ALA A 264 4.27 15.03 0.23
CA ALA A 264 3.79 15.47 -1.08
C ALA A 264 4.97 15.81 -2.00
N PRO A 265 4.88 15.49 -3.31
CA PRO A 265 5.93 15.82 -4.26
C PRO A 265 6.21 17.34 -4.38
N GLU A 266 5.16 18.15 -4.24
CA GLU A 266 5.23 19.61 -4.39
C GLU A 266 5.82 20.30 -3.17
N ASP A 267 5.63 19.74 -1.98
CA ASP A 267 6.12 20.27 -0.70
C ASP A 267 6.36 19.11 0.28
N PRO A 268 7.57 18.56 0.34
CA PRO A 268 7.89 17.42 1.22
C PRO A 268 7.69 17.68 2.72
N SER A 269 7.52 18.94 3.14
CA SER A 269 7.21 19.31 4.53
C SER A 269 5.74 19.03 4.89
N LYS A 270 4.89 18.78 3.89
CA LYS A 270 3.47 18.48 4.04
C LYS A 270 3.14 17.08 3.51
N THR A 271 2.09 16.50 4.03
CA THR A 271 1.55 15.24 3.50
C THR A 271 0.66 15.47 2.28
N CYS A 272 0.55 14.46 1.42
CA CYS A 272 -0.41 14.49 0.32
C CYS A 272 -1.84 14.73 0.82
N ARG A 273 -2.17 14.27 2.03
CA ARG A 273 -3.49 14.47 2.64
C ARG A 273 -3.76 15.92 2.97
N GLU A 274 -2.79 16.65 3.50
CA GLU A 274 -2.91 18.09 3.80
C GLU A 274 -3.05 18.92 2.53
N ILE A 275 -2.21 18.68 1.52
CA ILE A 275 -2.28 19.38 0.23
C ILE A 275 -3.59 19.04 -0.49
N GLY A 276 -3.96 17.77 -0.56
CA GLY A 276 -5.17 17.33 -1.24
C GLY A 276 -6.45 17.87 -0.59
N ALA A 277 -6.49 17.96 0.73
CA ALA A 277 -7.61 18.60 1.44
C ALA A 277 -7.71 20.08 1.10
N ALA A 278 -6.59 20.79 1.09
CA ALA A 278 -6.55 22.22 0.73
C ALA A 278 -6.95 22.47 -0.74
N SER A 279 -6.47 21.63 -1.68
CA SER A 279 -6.84 21.71 -3.10
C SER A 279 -8.32 21.42 -3.29
N SER A 280 -8.82 20.32 -2.73
CA SER A 280 -10.24 19.96 -2.81
C SER A 280 -11.16 21.03 -2.23
N PHE A 281 -10.71 21.73 -1.17
CA PHE A 281 -11.46 22.85 -0.61
C PHE A 281 -11.44 24.07 -1.56
N LYS A 282 -10.29 24.43 -2.13
CA LYS A 282 -10.19 25.48 -3.13
C LYS A 282 -11.10 25.23 -4.34
N ASP A 283 -11.11 24.00 -4.84
CA ASP A 283 -11.93 23.61 -5.97
C ASP A 283 -13.43 23.71 -5.65
N LYS A 284 -13.86 23.32 -4.44
CA LYS A 284 -15.23 23.49 -3.98
C LYS A 284 -15.63 24.96 -3.95
N VAL A 285 -14.77 25.80 -3.39
CA VAL A 285 -15.02 27.26 -3.33
C VAL A 285 -15.03 27.87 -4.73
N ALA A 286 -14.10 27.48 -5.63
CA ALA A 286 -14.04 28.03 -6.98
C ALA A 286 -15.27 27.68 -7.84
N ASN A 287 -15.82 26.48 -7.66
CA ASN A 287 -16.87 25.92 -8.52
C ASN A 287 -18.30 25.97 -7.93
N ASN A 288 -18.49 26.61 -6.77
CA ASN A 288 -19.79 26.64 -6.11
C ASN A 288 -20.01 27.96 -5.35
N GLU A 289 -21.02 28.72 -5.75
CA GLU A 289 -21.31 30.05 -5.20
C GLU A 289 -21.70 30.01 -3.72
N VAL A 290 -22.40 28.97 -3.27
CA VAL A 290 -22.75 28.81 -1.86
C VAL A 290 -21.50 28.66 -1.00
N TRP A 291 -20.48 27.93 -1.47
CA TRP A 291 -19.17 27.84 -0.82
C TRP A 291 -18.41 29.19 -0.84
N GLN A 292 -18.50 29.94 -1.94
CA GLN A 292 -17.88 31.27 -2.04
C GLN A 292 -18.48 32.26 -1.04
N VAL A 293 -19.81 32.25 -0.92
CA VAL A 293 -20.55 33.09 0.03
C VAL A 293 -20.13 32.74 1.46
N GLN A 294 -20.16 31.48 1.83
CA GLN A 294 -19.78 31.05 3.17
C GLN A 294 -18.32 31.40 3.47
N GLN A 295 -17.41 31.23 2.52
CA GLN A 295 -16.00 31.57 2.69
C GLN A 295 -15.77 33.08 2.88
N ARG A 296 -16.54 33.94 2.18
CA ARG A 296 -16.49 35.40 2.37
C ARG A 296 -17.02 35.78 3.75
N ALA A 297 -18.12 35.20 4.18
CA ALA A 297 -18.70 35.42 5.50
C ALA A 297 -17.72 34.97 6.60
N TYR A 298 -17.14 33.78 6.48
CA TYR A 298 -16.15 33.25 7.42
C TYR A 298 -14.96 34.21 7.62
N LYS A 299 -14.38 34.71 6.53
CA LYS A 299 -13.28 35.67 6.60
C LYS A 299 -13.68 36.98 7.31
N LYS A 300 -14.92 37.47 7.05
CA LYS A 300 -15.46 38.66 7.69
C LYS A 300 -15.57 38.48 9.22
N TYR A 301 -16.16 37.36 9.66
CA TYR A 301 -16.37 37.09 11.08
C TYR A 301 -15.06 36.70 11.80
N TYR A 302 -14.16 35.98 11.14
CA TYR A 302 -12.83 35.74 11.67
C TYR A 302 -12.04 37.04 11.90
N ALA A 303 -12.14 38.01 10.99
CA ALA A 303 -11.52 39.29 11.16
C ALA A 303 -12.09 40.10 12.36
N ARG A 304 -13.37 39.90 12.73
CA ARG A 304 -13.98 40.46 13.95
C ARG A 304 -13.34 39.86 15.21
N THR A 305 -13.13 38.55 15.20
CA THR A 305 -12.45 37.86 16.32
C THR A 305 -11.02 38.39 16.52
N MET A 306 -10.30 38.62 15.42
CA MET A 306 -8.93 39.18 15.47
C MET A 306 -8.88 40.64 15.94
N ARG A 307 -9.98 41.39 15.86
CA ARG A 307 -10.10 42.77 16.35
C ARG A 307 -10.75 42.85 17.75
N GLU A 308 -11.00 41.70 18.34
CA GLU A 308 -11.69 41.59 19.64
C GLU A 308 -13.15 42.08 19.64
N ASP A 309 -13.75 42.29 18.45
CA ASP A 309 -15.17 42.66 18.29
C ASP A 309 -16.10 41.47 18.45
N MET A 310 -15.58 40.25 18.58
CA MET A 310 -16.29 38.99 18.74
C MET A 310 -15.43 38.01 19.55
N THR A 311 -16.02 37.35 20.52
CA THR A 311 -15.32 36.33 21.30
C THR A 311 -15.13 35.03 20.49
N LYS A 312 -14.15 34.22 20.88
CA LYS A 312 -13.89 32.93 20.25
C LYS A 312 -15.11 31.99 20.34
N ALA A 313 -15.83 32.01 21.47
CA ALA A 313 -17.00 31.18 21.68
C ALA A 313 -18.17 31.57 20.76
N GLU A 314 -18.38 32.90 20.58
CA GLU A 314 -19.38 33.42 19.63
C GLU A 314 -19.02 33.07 18.20
N PHE A 315 -17.75 33.16 17.82
CA PHE A 315 -17.27 32.77 16.49
C PHE A 315 -17.48 31.29 16.22
N GLU A 316 -17.17 30.42 17.19
CA GLU A 316 -17.41 28.96 17.07
C GLU A 316 -18.90 28.62 16.97
N ALA A 317 -19.78 29.35 17.69
CA ALA A 317 -21.22 29.19 17.58
C ALA A 317 -21.72 29.63 16.20
N TRP A 318 -21.29 30.81 15.75
CA TRP A 318 -21.60 31.30 14.41
C TRP A 318 -21.11 30.35 13.31
N THR A 319 -19.90 29.81 13.44
CA THR A 319 -19.33 28.89 12.45
C THR A 319 -20.21 27.64 12.30
N ARG A 320 -20.68 27.08 13.41
CA ARG A 320 -21.58 25.90 13.37
C ARG A 320 -22.91 26.21 12.69
N ASP A 321 -23.51 27.36 12.96
CA ASP A 321 -24.74 27.81 12.32
C ASP A 321 -24.53 28.06 10.82
N ALA A 322 -23.43 28.74 10.47
CA ALA A 322 -23.05 29.01 9.08
C ALA A 322 -22.83 27.72 8.27
N GLU A 323 -22.22 26.71 8.88
CA GLU A 323 -22.04 25.39 8.24
C GLU A 323 -23.38 24.69 8.02
N GLN A 324 -24.30 24.73 8.97
CA GLN A 324 -25.65 24.15 8.82
C GLN A 324 -26.44 24.83 7.68
N LYS A 325 -26.41 26.16 7.62
CA LYS A 325 -27.08 26.95 6.56
C LYS A 325 -26.48 26.63 5.18
N ARG A 326 -25.15 26.57 5.07
CA ARG A 326 -24.47 26.14 3.86
C ARG A 326 -24.91 24.74 3.42
N ASP A 327 -24.84 23.79 4.32
CA ASP A 327 -25.10 22.37 3.99
C ASP A 327 -26.57 22.16 3.59
N ALA A 328 -27.49 22.90 4.19
CA ALA A 328 -28.89 22.90 3.79
C ALA A 328 -29.11 23.46 2.35
N ALA A 329 -28.32 24.43 1.93
CA ALA A 329 -28.41 25.03 0.61
C ALA A 329 -27.74 24.24 -0.52
N LEU A 330 -26.78 23.35 -0.20
CA LEU A 330 -26.01 22.62 -1.22
C LEU A 330 -26.87 21.67 -2.08
N GLU A 331 -27.89 21.03 -1.51
CA GLU A 331 -28.76 20.12 -2.25
C GLU A 331 -29.71 20.88 -3.19
N PRO A 332 -30.42 21.92 -2.77
CA PRO A 332 -31.17 22.80 -3.68
C PRO A 332 -30.30 23.40 -4.79
N TYR A 333 -29.13 23.92 -4.44
CA TYR A 333 -28.20 24.47 -5.41
C TYR A 333 -27.74 23.46 -6.49
N ALA A 334 -27.50 22.22 -6.08
CA ALA A 334 -27.13 21.15 -7.01
C ALA A 334 -28.28 20.69 -7.91
N ARG A 335 -29.53 20.90 -7.50
CA ARG A 335 -30.72 20.54 -8.27
C ARG A 335 -31.23 21.68 -9.16
N ALA A 336 -30.76 22.90 -8.96
CA ALA A 336 -31.17 24.07 -9.70
C ALA A 336 -30.92 23.87 -11.21
N GLU A 337 -31.95 24.08 -12.01
CA GLU A 337 -31.95 23.88 -13.47
C GLU A 337 -31.43 25.12 -14.21
N SER A 338 -31.49 26.32 -13.60
CA SER A 338 -31.03 27.57 -14.18
C SER A 338 -29.93 28.25 -13.35
N GLU A 339 -29.16 29.10 -14.00
CA GLU A 339 -28.13 29.90 -13.34
C GLU A 339 -28.76 30.96 -12.41
N GLU A 340 -29.91 31.52 -12.80
CA GLU A 340 -30.67 32.49 -12.00
C GLU A 340 -31.15 31.86 -10.68
N GLU A 341 -31.58 30.61 -10.72
CA GLU A 341 -31.97 29.85 -9.53
C GLU A 341 -30.80 29.60 -8.60
N ARG A 342 -29.64 29.25 -9.14
CA ARG A 342 -28.37 29.07 -8.37
C ARG A 342 -27.97 30.36 -7.68
N GLN A 343 -27.98 31.48 -8.41
CA GLN A 343 -27.66 32.79 -7.86
C GLN A 343 -28.64 33.20 -6.76
N ARG A 344 -29.95 32.95 -6.93
CA ARG A 344 -30.92 33.20 -5.89
C ARG A 344 -30.64 32.43 -4.61
N ILE A 345 -30.37 31.12 -4.71
CA ILE A 345 -30.02 30.28 -3.56
C ILE A 345 -28.74 30.81 -2.87
N ALA A 346 -27.72 31.16 -3.64
CA ALA A 346 -26.51 31.73 -3.10
C ALA A 346 -26.73 33.06 -2.39
N GLN A 347 -27.64 33.91 -2.91
CA GLN A 347 -27.98 35.17 -2.29
C GLN A 347 -28.76 34.98 -0.98
N GLU A 348 -29.73 34.07 -0.94
CA GLU A 348 -30.48 33.72 0.28
C GLU A 348 -29.51 33.26 1.40
N VAL A 349 -28.51 32.46 1.04
CA VAL A 349 -27.46 32.04 1.99
C VAL A 349 -26.63 33.26 2.44
N ALA A 350 -26.27 34.17 1.53
CA ALA A 350 -25.52 35.36 1.87
C ALA A 350 -26.24 36.25 2.87
N GLU A 351 -27.54 36.45 2.69
CA GLU A 351 -28.41 37.22 3.58
C GLU A 351 -28.50 36.53 4.95
N ALA A 352 -28.79 35.22 4.98
CA ALA A 352 -28.87 34.44 6.21
C ALA A 352 -27.59 34.39 7.03
N LEU A 353 -26.44 34.49 6.38
CA LEU A 353 -25.10 34.51 7.06
C LEU A 353 -24.71 35.93 7.54
N ASN A 354 -25.34 36.98 7.03
CA ASN A 354 -25.07 38.36 7.43
C ASN A 354 -26.01 38.90 8.50
N GLU A 355 -27.17 38.27 8.71
CA GLU A 355 -28.18 38.61 9.73
C GLU A 355 -27.83 38.04 11.13
N ALA A 356 -26.76 37.27 11.26
CA ALA A 356 -26.33 36.61 12.49
C ALA A 356 -25.32 37.44 13.30
#